data_b321b5e959780c0c04ba29d9c19cdf7f
#
_entry.id   b321b5e959780c0c04ba29d9c19cdf7f
#
_cell.length_a   1.000
_cell.length_b   1.000
_cell.length_c   1.000
_cell.angle_alpha   90.00
_cell.angle_beta   90.00
_cell.angle_gamma   90.00
#
_symmetry.space_group_name_H-M   'P 1'
#
loop_
_entity.id
_entity.type
_entity.pdbx_description
1 polymer ?
#
loop_
_entity_poly.entity_id
_entity_poly.type
_entity_poly.pdbx_seq_one_letter_code
_entity_poly.pdbx_strand_id
1 'polypeptide(L)'
;MKKFSPIMLLAGILVSSIAWSQMTLPPSGNNQKSEVTQYLGLVKVTIAYSSPDVAGREIWGKLVPYGLTSLGFGKSTEQNPSPWRAGANENTTISFSHPVEIEGKSIQAGTYGLHMIPGTEEWTLIFSSNTSAWGSYSYVPAEDVLRVAVKPVACEFNEYLTYEFIDRLQNSATARLKWEKLSVPFRITVPNGDELYIQNLREEMTSQKVFAWQNAVAAANFC
;
A
#
# COMPACT_ATOMS: atom_id res chain seq x y z
N MET A 1 51.93 56.64 4.30
CA MET A 1 51.46 55.36 4.86
C MET A 1 50.11 55.08 4.20
N LYS A 2 50.05 54.18 3.19
CA LYS A 2 48.82 53.77 2.48
C LYS A 2 48.32 52.49 3.13
N LYS A 3 47.08 52.52 3.66
CA LYS A 3 46.39 51.35 4.24
C LYS A 3 45.80 50.54 3.10
N PHE A 4 46.23 49.28 2.95
CA PHE A 4 45.62 48.28 2.10
C PHE A 4 44.45 47.64 2.84
N SER A 5 43.26 47.68 2.26
CA SER A 5 42.08 46.96 2.73
C SER A 5 42.01 45.59 2.02
N PRO A 6 41.87 44.46 2.70
CA PRO A 6 41.71 43.21 2.00
C PRO A 6 40.24 43.01 1.57
N ILE A 7 40.03 42.87 0.26
CA ILE A 7 38.76 42.47 -0.30
C ILE A 7 38.64 40.97 -0.10
N MET A 8 37.68 40.58 0.71
CA MET A 8 37.34 39.16 0.96
C MET A 8 36.47 38.65 -0.20
N LEU A 9 37.05 37.82 -1.05
CA LEU A 9 36.36 37.20 -2.17
C LEU A 9 35.56 36.00 -1.64
N LEU A 10 34.24 36.15 -1.56
CA LEU A 10 33.31 35.07 -1.17
C LEU A 10 33.09 34.18 -2.39
N ALA A 11 33.81 33.08 -2.48
CA ALA A 11 33.59 32.07 -3.50
C ALA A 11 32.32 31.25 -3.13
N GLY A 12 31.20 31.56 -3.73
CA GLY A 12 29.98 30.81 -3.65
C GLY A 12 30.17 29.46 -4.37
N ILE A 13 30.21 28.36 -3.60
CA ILE A 13 30.16 27.00 -4.16
C ILE A 13 28.72 26.76 -4.61
N LEU A 14 28.47 26.85 -5.91
CA LEU A 14 27.26 26.35 -6.56
C LEU A 14 27.30 24.83 -6.51
N VAL A 15 26.66 24.23 -5.51
CA VAL A 15 26.35 22.80 -5.52
C VAL A 15 25.20 22.60 -6.53
N SER A 16 25.56 22.28 -7.76
CA SER A 16 24.59 21.78 -8.73
C SER A 16 24.14 20.40 -8.30
N SER A 17 22.94 20.30 -7.72
CA SER A 17 22.25 19.04 -7.54
C SER A 17 21.99 18.44 -8.91
N ILE A 18 22.76 17.40 -9.28
CA ILE A 18 22.47 16.58 -10.44
C ILE A 18 21.16 15.84 -10.12
N ALA A 19 20.04 16.40 -10.54
CA ALA A 19 18.79 15.68 -10.56
C ALA A 19 18.94 14.55 -11.58
N TRP A 20 19.12 13.34 -11.10
CA TRP A 20 19.04 12.15 -11.94
C TRP A 20 17.57 12.01 -12.36
N SER A 21 17.23 12.61 -13.50
CA SER A 21 15.95 12.37 -14.15
C SER A 21 15.96 10.93 -14.64
N GLN A 22 15.32 10.04 -13.90
CA GLN A 22 15.08 8.68 -14.38
C GLN A 22 14.13 8.75 -15.57
N MET A 23 14.54 8.14 -16.68
CA MET A 23 13.64 8.02 -17.83
C MET A 23 12.44 7.16 -17.46
N THR A 24 11.24 7.65 -17.78
CA THR A 24 10.02 6.87 -17.67
C THR A 24 10.00 5.88 -18.83
N LEU A 25 10.29 4.63 -18.55
CA LEU A 25 10.20 3.55 -19.52
C LEU A 25 8.80 2.91 -19.48
N PRO A 26 8.34 2.32 -20.60
CA PRO A 26 7.13 1.52 -20.59
C PRO A 26 7.22 0.39 -19.55
N PRO A 27 6.10 -0.04 -18.96
CA PRO A 27 6.08 -1.20 -18.06
C PRO A 27 6.69 -2.43 -18.75
N SER A 28 7.39 -3.27 -17.98
CA SER A 28 7.92 -4.53 -18.49
C SER A 28 6.77 -5.50 -18.80
N GLY A 29 6.72 -5.98 -20.04
CA GLY A 29 5.64 -6.85 -20.51
C GLY A 29 4.26 -6.17 -20.51
N ASN A 30 3.21 -6.95 -20.34
CA ASN A 30 1.80 -6.46 -20.29
C ASN A 30 1.36 -6.07 -18.88
N ASN A 31 2.30 -5.94 -17.93
CA ASN A 31 1.98 -5.65 -16.52
C ASN A 31 1.69 -4.16 -16.33
N GLN A 32 0.45 -3.75 -16.53
CA GLN A 32 0.05 -2.35 -16.36
C GLN A 32 0.03 -1.93 -14.89
N LYS A 33 0.56 -0.73 -14.60
CA LYS A 33 0.41 -0.11 -13.28
C LYS A 33 -1.02 0.28 -13.04
N SER A 34 -1.52 -0.07 -11.87
CA SER A 34 -2.89 0.21 -11.47
C SER A 34 -2.92 0.69 -10.02
N GLU A 35 -3.90 1.50 -9.70
CA GLU A 35 -4.16 1.97 -8.36
C GLU A 35 -5.66 1.95 -8.11
N VAL A 36 -6.06 1.48 -6.93
CA VAL A 36 -7.43 1.56 -6.47
C VAL A 36 -7.48 2.23 -5.11
N THR A 37 -8.38 3.19 -4.95
CA THR A 37 -8.56 3.94 -3.70
C THR A 37 -9.99 3.82 -3.21
N GLN A 38 -10.16 3.59 -1.90
CA GLN A 38 -11.43 3.60 -1.20
C GLN A 38 -11.33 4.49 0.04
N TYR A 39 -12.37 5.29 0.26
CA TYR A 39 -12.54 6.03 1.51
C TYR A 39 -13.47 5.25 2.43
N LEU A 40 -13.07 5.10 3.69
CA LEU A 40 -13.85 4.57 4.80
C LEU A 40 -14.07 5.73 5.77
N GLY A 41 -15.16 6.49 5.59
CA GLY A 41 -15.29 7.78 6.23
C GLY A 41 -14.15 8.72 5.83
N LEU A 42 -13.38 9.23 6.81
CA LEU A 42 -12.23 10.09 6.59
C LEU A 42 -10.96 9.32 6.22
N VAL A 43 -10.94 8.00 6.41
CA VAL A 43 -9.75 7.18 6.18
C VAL A 43 -9.62 6.83 4.70
N LYS A 44 -8.51 7.24 4.09
CA LYS A 44 -8.15 6.87 2.73
C LYS A 44 -7.35 5.58 2.75
N VAL A 45 -7.77 4.59 1.98
CA VAL A 45 -7.05 3.34 1.72
C VAL A 45 -6.72 3.27 0.24
N THR A 46 -5.44 3.04 -0.10
CA THR A 46 -4.99 2.96 -1.50
C THR A 46 -4.16 1.69 -1.70
N ILE A 47 -4.43 0.92 -2.75
CA ILE A 47 -3.62 -0.22 -3.18
C ILE A 47 -3.04 0.11 -4.56
N ALA A 48 -1.70 0.13 -4.67
CA ALA A 48 -0.98 0.33 -5.93
C ALA A 48 -0.23 -0.94 -6.30
N TYR A 49 -0.36 -1.39 -7.54
CA TYR A 49 0.14 -2.68 -8.00
C TYR A 49 0.44 -2.68 -9.49
N SER A 50 1.19 -3.68 -9.96
CA SER A 50 1.32 -4.01 -11.38
C SER A 50 0.47 -5.23 -11.67
N SER A 51 -0.42 -5.12 -12.68
CA SER A 51 -1.46 -6.07 -13.03
C SER A 51 -0.98 -7.04 -14.13
N PRO A 52 -0.57 -8.28 -13.81
CA PRO A 52 -0.27 -9.29 -14.83
C PRO A 52 -1.55 -9.89 -15.40
N ASP A 53 -1.44 -10.39 -16.64
CA ASP A 53 -2.46 -11.21 -17.30
C ASP A 53 -2.28 -12.71 -16.97
N VAL A 54 -3.29 -13.51 -17.25
CA VAL A 54 -3.21 -14.99 -17.22
C VAL A 54 -2.47 -15.48 -18.46
N ALA A 55 -2.80 -14.95 -19.63
CA ALA A 55 -2.22 -15.31 -20.93
C ALA A 55 -2.12 -16.83 -21.15
N GLY A 56 -3.15 -17.58 -20.77
CA GLY A 56 -3.22 -19.03 -20.91
C GLY A 56 -2.29 -19.83 -20.00
N ARG A 57 -1.61 -19.16 -19.02
CA ARG A 57 -0.70 -19.82 -18.07
C ARG A 57 -1.46 -20.45 -16.90
N GLU A 58 -0.91 -21.48 -16.35
CA GLU A 58 -1.35 -22.06 -15.07
C GLU A 58 -0.79 -21.17 -13.94
N ILE A 59 -1.66 -20.54 -13.18
CA ILE A 59 -1.27 -19.53 -12.20
C ILE A 59 -0.95 -20.17 -10.85
N TRP A 60 -1.95 -20.75 -10.21
CA TRP A 60 -1.84 -21.20 -8.83
C TRP A 60 -1.13 -22.55 -8.73
N GLY A 61 -0.08 -22.59 -7.91
CA GLY A 61 0.80 -23.76 -7.78
C GLY A 61 1.87 -23.87 -8.87
N LYS A 62 1.87 -22.98 -9.89
CA LYS A 62 2.87 -22.95 -10.98
C LYS A 62 3.53 -21.58 -11.07
N LEU A 63 2.93 -20.60 -11.79
CA LEU A 63 3.49 -19.25 -11.89
C LEU A 63 3.58 -18.60 -10.50
N VAL A 64 2.60 -18.83 -9.66
CA VAL A 64 2.58 -18.43 -8.25
C VAL A 64 2.56 -19.72 -7.40
N PRO A 65 3.72 -20.20 -6.94
CA PRO A 65 3.82 -21.40 -6.15
C PRO A 65 3.10 -21.27 -4.80
N TYR A 66 2.65 -22.38 -4.24
CA TYR A 66 2.18 -22.43 -2.87
C TYR A 66 3.35 -22.35 -1.89
N GLY A 67 3.15 -21.65 -0.78
CA GLY A 67 4.16 -21.45 0.25
C GLY A 67 5.17 -20.34 -0.08
N LEU A 68 6.27 -20.37 0.62
CA LEU A 68 7.43 -19.53 0.37
C LEU A 68 8.29 -20.16 -0.73
N THR A 69 8.90 -19.33 -1.58
CA THR A 69 9.67 -19.83 -2.74
C THR A 69 11.01 -19.12 -2.82
N SER A 70 12.07 -19.88 -3.14
CA SER A 70 13.35 -19.31 -3.53
C SER A 70 13.23 -18.71 -4.93
N LEU A 71 13.55 -17.42 -5.06
CA LEU A 71 13.60 -16.73 -6.36
C LEU A 71 15.00 -16.81 -6.99
N GLY A 72 15.99 -17.39 -6.29
CA GLY A 72 17.35 -17.58 -6.76
C GLY A 72 18.15 -16.29 -6.97
N PHE A 73 17.67 -15.16 -6.47
CA PHE A 73 18.29 -13.85 -6.63
C PHE A 73 18.07 -12.95 -5.41
N GLY A 74 19.01 -12.01 -5.19
CA GLY A 74 18.95 -11.07 -4.07
C GLY A 74 19.07 -11.77 -2.73
N LYS A 75 18.15 -11.46 -1.80
CA LYS A 75 18.05 -12.11 -0.50
C LYS A 75 17.18 -13.37 -0.53
N SER A 76 16.48 -13.63 -1.64
CA SER A 76 15.57 -14.77 -1.79
C SER A 76 16.35 -16.02 -2.24
N THR A 77 16.67 -16.86 -1.29
CA THR A 77 17.47 -18.10 -1.46
C THR A 77 16.72 -19.29 -0.90
N GLU A 78 17.28 -20.52 -1.09
CA GLU A 78 16.76 -21.75 -0.46
C GLU A 78 16.67 -21.63 1.07
N GLN A 79 17.64 -20.95 1.70
CA GLN A 79 17.70 -20.75 3.15
C GLN A 79 16.81 -19.59 3.63
N ASN A 80 16.44 -18.68 2.72
CA ASN A 80 15.60 -17.52 3.01
C ASN A 80 14.56 -17.34 1.88
N PRO A 81 13.58 -18.25 1.78
CA PRO A 81 12.55 -18.18 0.75
C PRO A 81 11.62 -16.98 0.98
N SER A 82 11.08 -16.45 -0.10
CA SER A 82 10.27 -15.23 -0.12
C SER A 82 8.80 -15.51 -0.40
N PRO A 83 7.87 -14.67 0.10
CA PRO A 83 6.47 -14.68 -0.29
C PRO A 83 6.29 -14.17 -1.73
N TRP A 84 5.13 -14.38 -2.30
CA TRP A 84 4.72 -13.75 -3.54
C TRP A 84 4.46 -12.25 -3.32
N ARG A 85 4.92 -11.42 -4.29
CA ARG A 85 4.78 -9.95 -4.27
C ARG A 85 3.35 -9.44 -4.49
N ALA A 86 2.36 -10.34 -4.53
CA ALA A 86 0.94 -10.03 -4.69
C ALA A 86 0.61 -9.16 -5.93
N GLY A 87 1.37 -9.34 -6.99
CA GLY A 87 1.31 -8.60 -8.27
C GLY A 87 2.51 -8.97 -9.15
N ALA A 88 2.95 -8.04 -9.96
CA ALA A 88 4.11 -8.17 -10.84
C ALA A 88 5.07 -6.96 -10.68
N ASN A 89 6.27 -7.06 -11.24
CA ASN A 89 7.30 -6.02 -11.26
C ASN A 89 7.68 -5.51 -9.85
N GLU A 90 7.42 -4.23 -9.58
CA GLU A 90 7.70 -3.59 -8.28
C GLU A 90 6.82 -4.17 -7.16
N ASN A 91 7.11 -3.78 -5.94
CA ASN A 91 6.26 -4.09 -4.78
C ASN A 91 4.82 -3.62 -5.01
N THR A 92 3.87 -4.51 -4.75
CA THR A 92 2.50 -4.08 -4.46
C THR A 92 2.51 -3.36 -3.11
N THR A 93 1.87 -2.22 -3.04
CA THR A 93 1.79 -1.44 -1.80
C THR A 93 0.35 -1.18 -1.40
N ILE A 94 0.13 -1.10 -0.09
CA ILE A 94 -1.12 -0.64 0.49
C ILE A 94 -0.84 0.50 1.47
N SER A 95 -1.63 1.57 1.40
CA SER A 95 -1.46 2.72 2.28
C SER A 95 -2.75 3.05 3.02
N PHE A 96 -2.59 3.50 4.27
CA PHE A 96 -3.66 3.93 5.16
C PHE A 96 -3.35 5.33 5.68
N SER A 97 -4.30 6.27 5.53
CA SER A 97 -4.12 7.63 6.05
C SER A 97 -4.24 7.73 7.58
N HIS A 98 -4.87 6.75 8.22
CA HIS A 98 -5.07 6.64 9.67
C HIS A 98 -4.90 5.17 10.10
N PRO A 99 -4.74 4.89 11.39
CA PRO A 99 -4.74 3.51 11.89
C PRO A 99 -6.03 2.77 11.54
N VAL A 100 -5.88 1.52 11.13
CA VAL A 100 -7.02 0.64 10.79
C VAL A 100 -6.82 -0.75 11.40
N GLU A 101 -7.82 -1.60 11.28
CA GLU A 101 -7.71 -3.03 11.57
C GLU A 101 -7.83 -3.84 10.28
N ILE A 102 -6.95 -4.83 10.14
CA ILE A 102 -6.98 -5.83 9.08
C ILE A 102 -7.33 -7.18 9.71
N GLU A 103 -8.46 -7.75 9.35
CA GLU A 103 -8.96 -9.00 9.97
C GLU A 103 -8.95 -8.91 11.51
N GLY A 104 -9.34 -7.73 12.07
CA GLY A 104 -9.36 -7.47 13.51
C GLY A 104 -8.00 -7.22 14.16
N LYS A 105 -6.91 -7.13 13.40
CA LYS A 105 -5.58 -6.81 13.92
C LYS A 105 -5.19 -5.39 13.52
N SER A 106 -4.79 -4.59 14.51
CA SER A 106 -4.44 -3.17 14.30
C SER A 106 -3.17 -3.00 13.51
N ILE A 107 -3.16 -2.00 12.60
CA ILE A 107 -1.99 -1.51 11.88
C ILE A 107 -2.03 0.03 11.85
N GLN A 108 -0.87 0.66 12.00
CA GLN A 108 -0.74 2.11 12.05
C GLN A 108 -0.94 2.75 10.65
N ALA A 109 -1.18 4.07 10.62
CA ALA A 109 -1.13 4.85 9.39
C ALA A 109 0.24 4.70 8.73
N GLY A 110 0.25 4.65 7.40
CA GLY A 110 1.49 4.49 6.64
C GLY A 110 1.29 3.75 5.33
N THR A 111 2.39 3.53 4.63
CA THR A 111 2.45 2.70 3.42
C THR A 111 3.23 1.43 3.72
N TYR A 112 2.74 0.31 3.24
CA TYR A 112 3.31 -1.02 3.48
C TYR A 112 3.47 -1.77 2.16
N GLY A 113 4.54 -2.54 2.02
CA GLY A 113 4.66 -3.55 0.99
C GLY A 113 3.68 -4.68 1.29
N LEU A 114 2.84 -5.04 0.32
CA LEU A 114 1.88 -6.12 0.44
C LEU A 114 2.44 -7.37 -0.22
N HIS A 115 2.67 -8.42 0.57
CA HIS A 115 3.07 -9.73 0.09
C HIS A 115 2.07 -10.78 0.53
N MET A 116 2.06 -11.92 -0.14
CA MET A 116 1.19 -13.04 0.19
C MET A 116 1.95 -14.35 0.17
N ILE A 117 1.64 -15.24 1.10
CA ILE A 117 2.05 -16.65 1.06
C ILE A 117 0.83 -17.45 0.65
N PRO A 118 0.73 -17.90 -0.60
CA PRO A 118 -0.38 -18.71 -1.06
C PRO A 118 -0.39 -20.09 -0.39
N GLY A 119 -1.57 -20.54 -0.02
CA GLY A 119 -1.80 -21.90 0.44
C GLY A 119 -3.00 -22.51 -0.29
N THR A 120 -3.26 -23.79 -0.11
CA THR A 120 -4.39 -24.47 -0.74
C THR A 120 -5.72 -24.10 -0.09
N GLU A 121 -5.73 -23.84 1.21
CA GLU A 121 -6.95 -23.56 2.00
C GLU A 121 -6.90 -22.19 2.66
N GLU A 122 -5.72 -21.75 3.05
CA GLU A 122 -5.50 -20.49 3.76
C GLU A 122 -4.27 -19.78 3.20
N TRP A 123 -4.35 -18.48 3.08
CA TRP A 123 -3.25 -17.61 2.66
C TRP A 123 -2.82 -16.72 3.81
N THR A 124 -1.53 -16.38 3.85
CA THR A 124 -1.02 -15.36 4.77
C THR A 124 -0.75 -14.08 4.00
N LEU A 125 -1.42 -13.00 4.37
CA LEU A 125 -1.09 -11.65 3.92
C LEU A 125 -0.02 -11.07 4.84
N ILE A 126 0.96 -10.39 4.26
CA ILE A 126 2.08 -9.77 4.95
C ILE A 126 2.11 -8.30 4.59
N PHE A 127 2.16 -7.45 5.61
CA PHE A 127 2.34 -6.01 5.49
C PHE A 127 3.76 -5.68 5.96
N SER A 128 4.64 -5.35 5.02
CA SER A 128 6.06 -5.08 5.28
C SER A 128 6.33 -3.58 5.34
N SER A 129 7.24 -3.17 6.21
CA SER A 129 7.73 -1.78 6.23
C SER A 129 8.57 -1.40 5.01
N ASN A 130 9.04 -2.38 4.24
CA ASN A 130 9.77 -2.16 2.99
C ASN A 130 8.81 -1.95 1.82
N THR A 131 8.73 -0.71 1.33
CA THR A 131 7.81 -0.29 0.26
C THR A 131 8.47 -0.08 -1.09
N SER A 132 9.81 -0.06 -1.15
CA SER A 132 10.58 0.32 -2.35
C SER A 132 11.31 -0.86 -3.01
N ALA A 133 11.13 -2.07 -2.50
CA ALA A 133 11.78 -3.25 -3.07
C ALA A 133 11.26 -3.57 -4.48
N TRP A 134 12.09 -4.18 -5.30
CA TRP A 134 11.63 -4.80 -6.55
C TRP A 134 11.02 -6.18 -6.25
N GLY A 135 9.72 -6.21 -6.02
CA GLY A 135 8.99 -7.42 -5.63
C GLY A 135 9.51 -8.01 -4.31
N SER A 136 9.67 -9.32 -4.27
CA SER A 136 10.10 -10.05 -3.06
C SER A 136 11.58 -10.48 -3.07
N TYR A 137 12.40 -9.98 -4.01
CA TYR A 137 13.82 -10.34 -4.07
C TYR A 137 14.65 -9.90 -2.87
N SER A 138 14.24 -8.80 -2.24
CA SER A 138 14.90 -8.23 -1.05
C SER A 138 14.09 -8.44 0.23
N TYR A 139 13.10 -9.33 0.21
CA TYR A 139 12.24 -9.58 1.35
C TYR A 139 13.04 -10.05 2.59
N VAL A 140 12.70 -9.48 3.73
CA VAL A 140 13.28 -9.81 5.04
C VAL A 140 12.14 -9.97 6.06
N PRO A 141 11.96 -11.13 6.70
CA PRO A 141 10.87 -11.35 7.66
C PRO A 141 10.86 -10.37 8.85
N ALA A 142 12.00 -9.79 9.22
CA ALA A 142 12.10 -8.79 10.29
C ALA A 142 11.46 -7.44 9.92
N GLU A 143 11.17 -7.18 8.65
CA GLU A 143 10.47 -5.99 8.16
C GLU A 143 8.94 -6.15 8.20
N ASP A 144 8.43 -7.33 8.57
CA ASP A 144 7.00 -7.59 8.66
C ASP A 144 6.39 -6.87 9.86
N VAL A 145 5.44 -5.99 9.58
CA VAL A 145 4.71 -5.23 10.58
C VAL A 145 3.46 -5.99 11.03
N LEU A 146 2.80 -6.68 10.08
CA LEU A 146 1.59 -7.43 10.36
C LEU A 146 1.51 -8.65 9.44
N ARG A 147 1.01 -9.76 10.00
CA ARG A 147 0.59 -10.96 9.26
C ARG A 147 -0.83 -11.33 9.64
N VAL A 148 -1.66 -11.57 8.63
CA VAL A 148 -3.04 -12.04 8.81
C VAL A 148 -3.30 -13.25 7.91
N ALA A 149 -4.09 -14.17 8.44
CA ALA A 149 -4.56 -15.33 7.69
C ALA A 149 -5.90 -15.00 7.05
N VAL A 150 -6.09 -15.40 5.79
CA VAL A 150 -7.33 -15.21 5.04
C VAL A 150 -7.62 -16.45 4.21
N LYS A 151 -8.90 -16.68 3.89
CA LYS A 151 -9.31 -17.80 3.05
C LYS A 151 -9.57 -17.33 1.63
N PRO A 152 -8.88 -17.90 0.63
CA PRO A 152 -9.21 -17.67 -0.76
C PRO A 152 -10.58 -18.25 -1.08
N VAL A 153 -11.28 -17.63 -2.02
CA VAL A 153 -12.59 -18.07 -2.51
C VAL A 153 -12.59 -18.16 -4.02
N ALA A 154 -13.32 -19.11 -4.58
CA ALA A 154 -13.50 -19.20 -6.03
C ALA A 154 -14.28 -17.98 -6.54
N CYS A 155 -13.93 -17.52 -7.73
CA CYS A 155 -14.64 -16.44 -8.41
C CYS A 155 -14.72 -16.69 -9.92
N GLU A 156 -15.47 -15.85 -10.64
CA GLU A 156 -15.45 -15.85 -12.09
C GLU A 156 -14.05 -15.58 -12.63
N PHE A 157 -13.77 -16.10 -13.83
CA PHE A 157 -12.45 -15.93 -14.46
C PHE A 157 -12.12 -14.45 -14.68
N ASN A 158 -10.94 -14.06 -14.24
CA ASN A 158 -10.35 -12.73 -14.42
C ASN A 158 -9.02 -12.85 -15.15
N GLU A 159 -8.94 -12.34 -16.36
CA GLU A 159 -7.71 -12.36 -17.15
C GLU A 159 -6.60 -11.56 -16.50
N TYR A 160 -6.94 -10.39 -15.94
CA TYR A 160 -5.97 -9.50 -15.31
C TYR A 160 -6.08 -9.56 -13.79
N LEU A 161 -4.93 -9.62 -13.09
CA LEU A 161 -4.90 -9.43 -11.64
C LEU A 161 -5.48 -8.05 -11.30
N THR A 162 -6.49 -8.03 -10.46
CA THR A 162 -7.19 -6.80 -10.08
C THR A 162 -7.41 -6.74 -8.59
N TYR A 163 -7.21 -5.57 -8.00
CA TYR A 163 -7.68 -5.26 -6.65
C TYR A 163 -8.95 -4.43 -6.73
N GLU A 164 -9.89 -4.70 -5.83
CA GLU A 164 -11.12 -3.93 -5.69
C GLU A 164 -11.61 -3.91 -4.24
N PHE A 165 -12.54 -2.99 -3.94
CA PHE A 165 -13.22 -2.90 -2.66
C PHE A 165 -14.69 -3.25 -2.80
N ILE A 166 -15.17 -4.17 -1.96
CA ILE A 166 -16.55 -4.62 -1.87
C ILE A 166 -17.07 -4.48 -0.43
N ASP A 167 -18.34 -4.77 -0.18
CA ASP A 167 -18.99 -4.72 1.14
C ASP A 167 -18.70 -3.41 1.88
N ARG A 168 -18.82 -2.30 1.13
CA ARG A 168 -18.45 -0.96 1.58
C ARG A 168 -19.47 -0.42 2.56
N LEU A 169 -19.04 -0.21 3.80
CA LEU A 169 -19.78 0.44 4.87
C LEU A 169 -19.10 1.77 5.24
N GLN A 170 -19.70 2.54 6.12
CA GLN A 170 -19.16 3.83 6.55
C GLN A 170 -17.75 3.72 7.15
N ASN A 171 -17.49 2.65 7.92
CA ASN A 171 -16.23 2.44 8.64
C ASN A 171 -15.51 1.16 8.24
N SER A 172 -15.91 0.48 7.20
CA SER A 172 -15.24 -0.75 6.76
C SER A 172 -15.51 -1.08 5.30
N ALA A 173 -14.59 -1.83 4.70
CA ALA A 173 -14.76 -2.49 3.41
C ALA A 173 -13.97 -3.79 3.37
N THR A 174 -14.30 -4.65 2.44
CA THR A 174 -13.49 -5.81 2.09
C THR A 174 -12.66 -5.46 0.86
N ALA A 175 -11.34 -5.37 1.02
CA ALA A 175 -10.43 -5.36 -0.11
C ALA A 175 -10.24 -6.78 -0.61
N ARG A 176 -10.16 -6.98 -1.93
CA ARG A 176 -9.86 -8.31 -2.48
C ARG A 176 -8.98 -8.23 -3.71
N LEU A 177 -8.04 -9.15 -3.82
CA LEU A 177 -7.38 -9.49 -5.07
C LEU A 177 -8.26 -10.47 -5.84
N LYS A 178 -8.36 -10.32 -7.17
CA LYS A 178 -8.93 -11.31 -8.10
C LYS A 178 -7.94 -11.60 -9.21
N TRP A 179 -7.74 -12.87 -9.51
CA TRP A 179 -6.95 -13.30 -10.66
C TRP A 179 -7.25 -14.75 -11.01
N GLU A 180 -7.32 -15.05 -12.31
CA GLU A 180 -7.75 -16.34 -12.81
C GLU A 180 -9.15 -16.65 -12.26
N LYS A 181 -9.34 -17.69 -11.48
CA LYS A 181 -10.61 -18.08 -10.84
C LYS A 181 -10.56 -17.98 -9.32
N LEU A 182 -9.63 -17.20 -8.78
CA LEU A 182 -9.44 -17.07 -7.34
C LEU A 182 -9.56 -15.61 -6.89
N SER A 183 -10.22 -15.42 -5.76
CA SER A 183 -10.31 -14.16 -5.04
C SER A 183 -9.74 -14.33 -3.63
N VAL A 184 -8.96 -13.35 -3.18
CA VAL A 184 -8.37 -13.31 -1.84
C VAL A 184 -8.90 -12.08 -1.11
N PRO A 185 -10.03 -12.21 -0.40
CA PRO A 185 -10.63 -11.11 0.35
C PRO A 185 -9.94 -10.90 1.70
N PHE A 186 -9.90 -9.64 2.16
CA PHE A 186 -9.52 -9.28 3.53
C PHE A 186 -10.27 -8.03 3.96
N ARG A 187 -10.77 -8.04 5.20
CA ARG A 187 -11.55 -6.94 5.74
C ARG A 187 -10.68 -5.86 6.32
N ILE A 188 -11.03 -4.62 6.03
CA ILE A 188 -10.42 -3.40 6.59
C ILE A 188 -11.49 -2.69 7.39
N THR A 189 -11.21 -2.36 8.64
CA THR A 189 -12.14 -1.68 9.55
C THR A 189 -11.46 -0.45 10.17
N VAL A 190 -12.20 0.62 10.30
CA VAL A 190 -11.83 1.82 11.07
C VAL A 190 -12.49 1.69 12.44
N PRO A 191 -11.77 1.34 13.51
CA PRO A 191 -12.39 1.00 14.80
C PRO A 191 -13.05 2.19 15.48
N ASN A 192 -12.54 3.41 15.28
CA ASN A 192 -12.98 4.63 15.94
C ASN A 192 -13.40 5.70 14.92
N GLY A 193 -14.25 5.35 13.96
CA GLY A 193 -14.66 6.26 12.88
C GLY A 193 -15.30 7.56 13.37
N ASP A 194 -16.19 7.48 14.33
CA ASP A 194 -16.89 8.67 14.89
C ASP A 194 -15.91 9.59 15.63
N GLU A 195 -14.95 9.02 16.37
CA GLU A 195 -13.92 9.82 17.07
C GLU A 195 -13.03 10.60 16.08
N LEU A 196 -12.71 10.00 14.92
CA LEU A 196 -11.98 10.71 13.86
C LEU A 196 -12.80 11.90 13.32
N TYR A 197 -14.10 11.74 13.15
CA TYR A 197 -14.96 12.84 12.73
C TYR A 197 -15.03 13.93 13.81
N ILE A 198 -15.16 13.56 15.09
CA ILE A 198 -15.18 14.51 16.22
C ILE A 198 -13.86 15.29 16.27
N GLN A 199 -12.73 14.61 16.13
CA GLN A 199 -11.41 15.27 16.09
C GLN A 199 -11.30 16.23 14.90
N ASN A 200 -11.68 15.80 13.70
CA ASN A 200 -11.68 16.66 12.51
C ASN A 200 -12.60 17.87 12.69
N LEU A 201 -13.79 17.71 13.26
CA LEU A 201 -14.70 18.82 13.56
C LEU A 201 -14.08 19.82 14.56
N ARG A 202 -13.43 19.33 15.62
CA ARG A 202 -12.71 20.20 16.57
C ARG A 202 -11.61 21.02 15.86
N GLU A 203 -10.85 20.42 14.98
CA GLU A 203 -9.83 21.13 14.19
C GLU A 203 -10.46 22.16 13.24
N GLU A 204 -11.51 21.80 12.52
CA GLU A 204 -12.24 22.71 11.65
C GLU A 204 -12.87 23.89 12.38
N MET A 205 -13.33 23.71 13.62
CA MET A 205 -13.86 24.78 14.46
C MET A 205 -12.80 25.79 14.93
N THR A 206 -11.51 25.49 14.78
CA THR A 206 -10.42 26.49 14.98
C THR A 206 -10.06 27.25 13.70
N SER A 207 -10.69 26.94 12.57
CA SER A 207 -10.46 27.54 11.27
C SER A 207 -11.51 28.61 10.92
N GLN A 208 -11.42 29.20 9.73
CA GLN A 208 -12.44 30.15 9.22
C GLN A 208 -13.83 29.53 9.10
N LYS A 209 -13.97 28.21 9.11
CA LYS A 209 -15.25 27.52 9.03
C LYS A 209 -16.16 27.79 10.24
N VAL A 210 -15.60 28.21 11.39
CA VAL A 210 -16.34 28.57 12.60
C VAL A 210 -17.21 29.82 12.42
N PHE A 211 -16.85 30.72 11.51
CA PHE A 211 -17.62 31.96 11.30
C PHE A 211 -19.00 31.73 10.69
N ALA A 212 -19.27 30.58 10.12
CA ALA A 212 -20.61 30.17 9.71
C ALA A 212 -21.29 29.42 10.86
N TRP A 213 -22.28 30.07 11.52
CA TRP A 213 -22.99 29.48 12.65
C TRP A 213 -23.64 28.12 12.33
N GLN A 214 -24.02 27.89 11.06
CA GLN A 214 -24.57 26.62 10.59
C GLN A 214 -23.57 25.46 10.82
N ASN A 215 -22.27 25.71 10.67
CA ASN A 215 -21.24 24.71 10.91
C ASN A 215 -21.15 24.32 12.39
N ALA A 216 -21.29 25.31 13.30
CA ALA A 216 -21.33 25.05 14.74
C ALA A 216 -22.55 24.20 15.13
N VAL A 217 -23.71 24.48 14.55
CA VAL A 217 -24.93 23.69 14.76
C VAL A 217 -24.79 22.29 14.21
N ALA A 218 -24.21 22.14 13.00
CA ALA A 218 -23.98 20.83 12.40
C ALA A 218 -23.01 19.97 13.24
N ALA A 219 -21.91 20.57 13.73
CA ALA A 219 -20.95 19.90 14.61
C ALA A 219 -21.60 19.45 15.93
N ALA A 220 -22.41 20.33 16.56
CA ALA A 220 -23.12 20.01 17.82
C ALA A 220 -24.16 18.90 17.64
N ASN A 221 -24.80 18.81 16.48
CA ASN A 221 -25.80 17.76 16.21
C ASN A 221 -25.13 16.40 15.88
N PHE A 222 -23.87 16.39 15.51
CA PHE A 222 -23.12 15.17 15.26
C PHE A 222 -22.57 14.55 16.54
N CYS A 223 -22.16 15.36 17.52
CA CYS A 223 -21.63 14.93 18.83
C CYS A 223 -22.72 14.50 19.79
#